data_0837f2dfef50c3267ebb3c3e4884f23e
#
_entry.id   0837f2dfef50c3267ebb3c3e4884f23e
#
_cell.length_a   1.000
_cell.length_b   1.000
_cell.length_c   1.000
_cell.angle_alpha   90.00
_cell.angle_beta   90.00
_cell.angle_gamma   90.00
#
_symmetry.space_group_name_H-M   'P 1'
#
loop_
_entity.id
_entity.type
_entity.pdbx_description
1 polymer ?
#
loop_
_entity_poly.entity_id
_entity_poly.type
_entity_poly.pdbx_seq_one_letter_code
_entity_poly.pdbx_strand_id
1 'polypeptide(L)'
;TVYAVDSNGDIVYQSLSLGYSDLIPFIEEFFGEKIDGGIYTSSDYSKDGEVMTLQTATVGNGINLVFMGDAFVDKEMEQDGLYETKMREAMEQFFVVEPYKSLRNCFTVKAVKAVSPNNVFSTYAKYAIDENDEVAFKYAKKAIGDDADKAMVVVVYNATAATGRSYTSMYGDGSFVAYCMDGVSTVLNHEAGGHGLAFLADEYVEPGNEQMTLPNNYKITVDTHHKYGR
;
A
#
# COMPACT_ATOMS: atom_id res chain seq x y z
N THR A 1 13.91 -24.05 4.29
CA THR A 1 15.01 -24.37 5.22
C THR A 1 15.87 -23.13 5.37
N VAL A 2 16.13 -22.72 6.59
CA VAL A 2 17.02 -21.61 6.93
C VAL A 2 18.28 -22.18 7.54
N TYR A 3 19.42 -21.62 7.14
CA TYR A 3 20.73 -22.00 7.68
C TYR A 3 21.38 -20.76 8.30
N ALA A 4 21.95 -20.87 9.49
CA ALA A 4 22.96 -19.95 9.95
C ALA A 4 24.33 -20.55 9.70
N VAL A 5 25.25 -19.76 9.18
CA VAL A 5 26.64 -20.17 8.91
C VAL A 5 27.58 -19.27 9.69
N ASP A 6 28.67 -19.83 10.20
CA ASP A 6 29.72 -19.06 10.86
C ASP A 6 30.60 -18.31 9.85
N SER A 7 31.60 -17.60 10.35
CA SER A 7 32.56 -16.84 9.52
C SER A 7 33.41 -17.71 8.58
N ASN A 8 33.43 -19.04 8.80
CA ASN A 8 34.17 -20.00 7.98
C ASN A 8 33.25 -20.62 6.92
N GLY A 9 31.93 -20.33 6.96
CA GLY A 9 30.92 -20.89 6.06
C GLY A 9 30.36 -22.23 6.55
N ASP A 10 30.67 -22.65 7.77
CA ASP A 10 30.14 -23.88 8.35
C ASP A 10 28.71 -23.66 8.88
N ILE A 11 27.80 -24.60 8.60
CA ILE A 11 26.42 -24.55 9.07
C ILE A 11 26.39 -24.80 10.57
N VAL A 12 26.11 -23.76 11.34
CA VAL A 12 26.02 -23.82 12.81
C VAL A 12 24.59 -24.02 13.30
N TYR A 13 23.61 -23.78 12.41
CA TYR A 13 22.21 -23.99 12.70
C TYR A 13 21.42 -24.31 11.43
N GLN A 14 20.44 -25.22 11.54
CA GLN A 14 19.51 -25.56 10.46
C GLN A 14 18.10 -25.71 11.03
N SER A 15 17.11 -25.05 10.40
CA SER A 15 15.70 -25.24 10.69
C SER A 15 14.88 -25.52 9.44
N LEU A 16 13.86 -26.36 9.59
CA LEU A 16 12.96 -26.75 8.51
C LEU A 16 11.76 -25.83 8.35
N SER A 17 11.38 -25.06 9.36
CA SER A 17 10.28 -24.10 9.28
C SER A 17 10.28 -23.11 10.46
N LEU A 18 11.15 -22.11 10.40
CA LEU A 18 11.02 -20.95 11.28
C LEU A 18 10.42 -19.79 10.49
N GLY A 19 9.42 -19.11 11.06
CA GLY A 19 9.03 -17.80 10.62
C GLY A 19 10.12 -16.76 10.91
N TYR A 20 10.05 -15.62 10.26
CA TYR A 20 11.01 -14.52 10.47
C TYR A 20 11.10 -14.08 11.94
N SER A 21 9.95 -14.06 12.64
CA SER A 21 9.84 -13.75 14.06
C SER A 21 10.55 -14.74 14.98
N ASP A 22 10.72 -15.99 14.54
CA ASP A 22 11.37 -17.02 15.35
C ASP A 22 12.90 -16.98 15.21
N LEU A 23 13.38 -16.34 14.13
CA LEU A 23 14.82 -16.15 13.87
C LEU A 23 15.44 -15.05 14.72
N ILE A 24 14.69 -13.99 15.03
CA ILE A 24 15.21 -12.82 15.76
C ILE A 24 15.80 -13.18 17.12
N PRO A 25 15.07 -13.89 18.03
CA PRO A 25 15.63 -14.26 19.33
C PRO A 25 16.87 -15.16 19.22
N PHE A 26 16.89 -16.03 18.23
CA PHE A 26 18.04 -16.91 17.97
C PHE A 26 19.28 -16.14 17.49
N ILE A 27 19.08 -15.15 16.60
CA ILE A 27 20.18 -14.32 16.12
C ILE A 27 20.70 -13.42 17.26
N GLU A 28 19.82 -12.85 18.08
CA GLU A 28 20.18 -12.05 19.25
C GLU A 28 20.97 -12.87 20.28
N GLU A 29 20.57 -14.11 20.54
CA GLU A 29 21.27 -15.01 21.45
C GLU A 29 22.64 -15.42 20.92
N PHE A 30 22.74 -15.69 19.60
CA PHE A 30 23.95 -16.22 18.99
C PHE A 30 25.01 -15.15 18.73
N PHE A 31 24.60 -13.95 18.31
CA PHE A 31 25.51 -12.87 17.96
C PHE A 31 25.70 -11.83 19.07
N GLY A 32 24.92 -11.91 20.15
CA GLY A 32 25.02 -10.99 21.29
C GLY A 32 24.61 -9.55 20.97
N GLU A 33 24.08 -9.32 19.79
CA GLU A 33 23.59 -8.03 19.34
C GLU A 33 22.05 -8.06 19.30
N LYS A 34 21.43 -7.05 19.92
CA LYS A 34 20.00 -6.83 19.69
C LYS A 34 19.80 -6.40 18.25
N ILE A 35 19.12 -7.24 17.49
CA ILE A 35 18.61 -6.81 16.18
C ILE A 35 17.51 -5.81 16.48
N ASP A 36 17.70 -4.58 16.04
CA ASP A 36 16.69 -3.51 16.09
C ASP A 36 15.57 -3.81 15.08
N GLY A 37 14.93 -4.94 15.24
CA GLY A 37 13.84 -5.53 14.46
C GLY A 37 12.78 -6.15 15.35
N GLY A 38 12.84 -5.88 16.66
CA GLY A 38 11.78 -6.23 17.59
C GLY A 38 10.49 -5.49 17.23
N ILE A 39 9.34 -6.05 17.64
CA ILE A 39 8.05 -5.39 17.49
C ILE A 39 8.12 -4.04 18.21
N TYR A 40 8.16 -2.97 17.43
CA TYR A 40 8.04 -1.63 17.96
C TYR A 40 6.55 -1.31 18.16
N THR A 41 6.19 -0.81 19.33
CA THR A 41 4.83 -0.36 19.63
C THR A 41 4.81 1.15 19.74
N SER A 42 3.93 1.79 18.97
CA SER A 42 3.71 3.23 19.01
C SER A 42 3.19 3.66 20.38
N SER A 43 3.70 4.76 20.88
CA SER A 43 3.29 5.39 22.14
C SER A 43 2.82 6.84 21.97
N ASP A 44 3.18 7.49 20.86
CA ASP A 44 2.79 8.86 20.53
C ASP A 44 1.91 8.90 19.28
N TYR A 45 0.65 9.27 19.46
CA TYR A 45 -0.34 9.44 18.39
C TYR A 45 -0.62 10.91 18.08
N SER A 46 0.21 11.83 18.54
CA SER A 46 -0.01 13.28 18.36
C SER A 46 -0.06 13.72 16.89
N LYS A 47 0.63 12.98 16.01
CA LYS A 47 0.64 13.23 14.57
C LYS A 47 -0.40 12.43 13.79
N ASP A 48 -1.21 11.60 14.45
CA ASP A 48 -2.24 10.81 13.80
C ASP A 48 -3.33 11.70 13.18
N GLY A 49 -3.53 11.53 11.86
CA GLY A 49 -4.47 12.33 11.09
C GLY A 49 -3.94 13.70 10.65
N GLU A 50 -2.66 13.99 10.84
CA GLU A 50 -2.03 15.17 10.24
C GLU A 50 -2.04 15.07 8.71
N VAL A 51 -2.38 16.18 8.04
CA VAL A 51 -2.54 16.24 6.58
C VAL A 51 -1.38 16.99 5.93
N MET A 52 -0.81 16.37 4.90
CA MET A 52 0.22 16.96 4.06
C MET A 52 -0.31 17.16 2.64
N THR A 53 -0.07 18.33 2.05
CA THR A 53 -0.31 18.55 0.62
C THR A 53 0.95 18.18 -0.15
N LEU A 54 0.87 17.14 -0.97
CA LEU A 54 1.99 16.68 -1.80
C LEU A 54 2.02 17.41 -3.14
N GLN A 55 0.83 17.69 -3.72
CA GLN A 55 0.66 18.39 -4.97
C GLN A 55 -0.69 19.12 -5.00
N THR A 56 -0.73 20.27 -5.64
CA THR A 56 -1.97 21.00 -5.93
C THR A 56 -2.21 20.99 -7.43
N ALA A 57 -3.45 20.73 -7.85
CA ALA A 57 -3.85 20.83 -9.25
C ALA A 57 -3.65 22.24 -9.79
N THR A 58 -3.22 22.34 -11.02
CA THR A 58 -3.09 23.62 -11.77
C THR A 58 -4.07 23.71 -12.94
N VAL A 59 -4.83 22.65 -13.18
CA VAL A 59 -5.85 22.56 -14.25
C VAL A 59 -7.17 22.12 -13.63
N GLY A 60 -8.23 22.90 -13.90
CA GLY A 60 -9.58 22.63 -13.40
C GLY A 60 -9.71 22.77 -11.87
N ASN A 61 -10.72 22.11 -11.31
CA ASN A 61 -10.98 22.10 -9.85
C ASN A 61 -10.08 21.10 -9.09
N GLY A 62 -9.35 20.28 -9.83
CA GLY A 62 -8.53 19.20 -9.26
C GLY A 62 -9.32 17.93 -8.95
N ILE A 63 -8.69 16.80 -9.24
CA ILE A 63 -9.15 15.48 -8.84
C ILE A 63 -8.42 15.16 -7.52
N ASN A 64 -9.17 14.93 -6.45
CA ASN A 64 -8.56 14.62 -5.15
C ASN A 64 -8.10 13.16 -5.11
N LEU A 65 -6.80 12.96 -4.89
CA LEU A 65 -6.20 11.67 -4.63
C LEU A 65 -5.55 11.71 -3.22
N VAL A 66 -5.96 10.80 -2.35
CA VAL A 66 -5.51 10.80 -0.96
C VAL A 66 -4.63 9.58 -0.71
N PHE A 67 -3.39 9.83 -0.37
CA PHE A 67 -2.46 8.80 0.07
C PHE A 67 -2.48 8.66 1.59
N MET A 68 -2.32 7.45 2.07
CA MET A 68 -2.05 7.17 3.46
C MET A 68 -1.19 5.92 3.60
N GLY A 69 -0.47 5.83 4.69
CA GLY A 69 0.38 4.67 4.96
C GLY A 69 -0.22 3.78 6.03
N ASP A 70 0.07 2.49 5.98
CA ASP A 70 -0.22 1.56 7.06
C ASP A 70 1.03 0.78 7.46
N ALA A 71 1.07 0.23 8.68
CA ALA A 71 2.26 -0.34 9.32
C ALA A 71 3.41 0.68 9.56
N PHE A 72 3.13 1.97 9.55
CA PHE A 72 4.06 3.02 9.98
C PHE A 72 3.80 3.39 11.43
N VAL A 73 4.86 3.49 12.22
CA VAL A 73 4.80 3.80 13.65
C VAL A 73 5.14 5.26 13.95
N ASP A 74 4.88 5.69 15.16
CA ASP A 74 5.01 7.08 15.61
C ASP A 74 6.39 7.71 15.31
N LYS A 75 7.49 6.97 15.53
CA LYS A 75 8.86 7.45 15.26
C LYS A 75 9.16 7.72 13.78
N GLU A 76 8.34 7.21 12.88
CA GLU A 76 8.48 7.36 11.42
C GLU A 76 7.70 8.57 10.88
N MET A 77 6.90 9.21 11.74
CA MET A 77 6.00 10.32 11.39
C MET A 77 6.65 11.71 11.43
N GLU A 78 7.96 11.79 11.69
CA GLU A 78 8.66 13.07 11.73
C GLU A 78 8.63 13.77 10.37
N GLN A 79 8.79 15.09 10.40
CA GLN A 79 8.91 15.89 9.18
C GLN A 79 10.14 15.42 8.39
N ASP A 80 9.95 15.25 7.07
CA ASP A 80 10.95 14.66 6.16
C ASP A 80 11.42 13.25 6.56
N GLY A 81 10.64 12.59 7.42
CA GLY A 81 10.89 11.22 7.87
C GLY A 81 10.47 10.16 6.85
N LEU A 82 10.52 8.89 7.29
CA LEU A 82 10.24 7.75 6.41
C LEU A 82 8.83 7.83 5.82
N TYR A 83 7.81 8.17 6.63
CA TYR A 83 6.43 8.26 6.17
C TYR A 83 6.27 9.27 5.02
N GLU A 84 6.73 10.50 5.21
CA GLU A 84 6.61 11.54 4.19
C GLU A 84 7.37 11.18 2.92
N THR A 85 8.56 10.60 3.06
CA THR A 85 9.36 10.10 1.94
C THR A 85 8.59 9.06 1.15
N LYS A 86 8.02 8.06 1.82
CA LYS A 86 7.26 6.98 1.18
C LYS A 86 5.99 7.48 0.48
N MET A 87 5.26 8.42 1.07
CA MET A 87 4.08 9.00 0.42
C MET A 87 4.45 9.81 -0.84
N ARG A 88 5.57 10.54 -0.80
CA ARG A 88 6.08 11.24 -1.99
C ARG A 88 6.57 10.29 -3.07
N GLU A 89 7.31 9.25 -2.70
CA GLU A 89 7.75 8.21 -3.64
C GLU A 89 6.53 7.54 -4.31
N ALA A 90 5.53 7.14 -3.55
CA ALA A 90 4.31 6.54 -4.07
C ALA A 90 3.56 7.49 -5.03
N MET A 91 3.44 8.76 -4.70
CA MET A 91 2.87 9.76 -5.60
C MET A 91 3.66 9.87 -6.91
N GLU A 92 5.00 9.96 -6.84
CA GLU A 92 5.83 10.02 -8.05
C GLU A 92 5.69 8.76 -8.89
N GLN A 93 5.61 7.58 -8.26
CA GLN A 93 5.39 6.32 -8.96
C GLN A 93 4.03 6.26 -9.65
N PHE A 94 2.99 6.81 -9.04
CA PHE A 94 1.67 6.89 -9.68
C PHE A 94 1.70 7.68 -10.99
N PHE A 95 2.47 8.76 -11.03
CA PHE A 95 2.55 9.65 -12.19
C PHE A 95 3.64 9.31 -13.22
N VAL A 96 4.28 8.13 -13.15
CA VAL A 96 5.29 7.76 -14.16
C VAL A 96 4.66 7.18 -15.43
N VAL A 97 3.43 6.67 -15.39
CA VAL A 97 2.76 6.03 -16.54
C VAL A 97 1.65 6.88 -17.12
N GLU A 98 1.39 6.69 -18.41
CA GLU A 98 0.24 7.30 -19.08
C GLU A 98 -1.07 6.54 -18.74
N PRO A 99 -2.20 7.24 -18.65
CA PRO A 99 -2.40 8.67 -18.94
C PRO A 99 -2.09 9.61 -17.76
N TYR A 100 -1.78 9.08 -16.58
CA TYR A 100 -1.63 9.87 -15.34
C TYR A 100 -0.46 10.85 -15.41
N LYS A 101 0.62 10.47 -16.10
CA LYS A 101 1.75 11.37 -16.37
C LYS A 101 1.33 12.64 -17.07
N SER A 102 0.60 12.52 -18.18
CA SER A 102 0.09 13.68 -18.94
C SER A 102 -1.00 14.45 -18.20
N LEU A 103 -1.77 13.79 -17.38
CA LEU A 103 -2.88 14.37 -16.62
C LEU A 103 -2.47 14.84 -15.21
N ARG A 104 -1.19 14.75 -14.85
CA ARG A 104 -0.70 15.05 -13.51
C ARG A 104 -1.21 16.40 -12.97
N ASN A 105 -1.23 17.42 -13.80
CA ASN A 105 -1.66 18.77 -13.43
C ASN A 105 -3.16 18.87 -13.06
N CYS A 106 -3.95 17.84 -13.34
CA CYS A 106 -5.35 17.76 -12.97
C CYS A 106 -5.58 17.21 -11.54
N PHE A 107 -4.53 16.74 -10.86
CA PHE A 107 -4.65 16.10 -9.56
C PHE A 107 -4.20 17.01 -8.42
N THR A 108 -5.02 17.08 -7.37
CA THR A 108 -4.61 17.52 -6.04
C THR A 108 -4.33 16.27 -5.21
N VAL A 109 -3.10 16.14 -4.76
CA VAL A 109 -2.66 14.97 -3.99
C VAL A 109 -2.35 15.38 -2.57
N LYS A 110 -2.97 14.70 -1.63
CA LYS A 110 -2.74 14.89 -0.20
C LYS A 110 -2.33 13.56 0.43
N ALA A 111 -1.57 13.62 1.51
CA ALA A 111 -1.31 12.46 2.35
C ALA A 111 -1.81 12.71 3.76
N VAL A 112 -2.28 11.66 4.42
CA VAL A 112 -2.77 11.71 5.80
C VAL A 112 -1.95 10.73 6.62
N LYS A 113 -1.31 11.20 7.69
CA LYS A 113 -0.56 10.37 8.61
C LYS A 113 -1.51 9.42 9.35
N ALA A 114 -1.26 8.13 9.28
CA ALA A 114 -1.98 7.10 10.02
C ALA A 114 -0.95 6.33 10.86
N VAL A 115 -0.98 6.57 12.17
CA VAL A 115 -0.03 5.97 13.11
C VAL A 115 -0.48 4.58 13.47
N SER A 116 0.23 3.57 12.98
CA SER A 116 -0.06 2.18 13.30
C SER A 116 0.42 1.82 14.71
N PRO A 117 -0.33 0.98 15.43
CA PRO A 117 0.06 0.56 16.78
C PRO A 117 1.40 -0.18 16.84
N ASN A 118 1.78 -0.87 15.77
CA ASN A 118 3.09 -1.49 15.64
C ASN A 118 3.53 -1.61 14.16
N ASN A 119 4.80 -1.98 13.96
CA ASN A 119 5.43 -2.07 12.64
C ASN A 119 5.59 -3.50 12.12
N VAL A 120 4.91 -4.47 12.69
CA VAL A 120 5.07 -5.86 12.29
C VAL A 120 4.01 -6.27 11.29
N PHE A 121 4.45 -6.72 10.12
CA PHE A 121 3.58 -7.33 9.12
C PHE A 121 3.38 -8.82 9.43
N SER A 122 2.51 -9.12 10.38
CA SER A 122 2.19 -10.49 10.78
C SER A 122 0.74 -10.57 11.26
N THR A 123 0.22 -11.78 11.48
CA THR A 123 -1.10 -12.03 12.07
C THR A 123 -1.31 -11.39 13.45
N TYR A 124 -0.25 -10.93 14.10
CA TYR A 124 -0.29 -10.19 15.37
C TYR A 124 -0.10 -8.69 15.20
N ALA A 125 0.15 -8.23 13.98
CA ALA A 125 0.29 -6.81 13.69
C ALA A 125 -1.05 -6.10 13.86
N LYS A 126 -1.01 -4.92 14.43
CA LYS A 126 -2.15 -4.00 14.44
C LYS A 126 -1.82 -2.86 13.51
N TYR A 127 -2.71 -2.63 12.58
CA TYR A 127 -2.61 -1.57 11.61
C TYR A 127 -3.48 -0.39 12.03
N ALA A 128 -3.18 0.79 11.54
CA ALA A 128 -4.03 1.97 11.73
C ALA A 128 -5.33 1.82 10.92
N ILE A 129 -5.22 1.29 9.72
CA ILE A 129 -6.34 1.15 8.77
C ILE A 129 -6.87 -0.28 8.76
N ASP A 130 -6.00 -1.28 8.88
CA ASP A 130 -6.33 -2.71 9.00
C ASP A 130 -7.22 -3.22 7.85
N GLU A 131 -6.87 -2.84 6.62
CA GLU A 131 -7.64 -3.20 5.40
C GLU A 131 -9.14 -2.87 5.51
N ASN A 132 -9.49 -1.84 6.27
CA ASN A 132 -10.86 -1.40 6.51
C ASN A 132 -11.15 -0.11 5.76
N ASP A 133 -11.96 -0.22 4.71
CA ASP A 133 -12.30 0.91 3.84
C ASP A 133 -12.99 2.05 4.60
N GLU A 134 -13.84 1.75 5.59
CA GLU A 134 -14.48 2.79 6.40
C GLU A 134 -13.46 3.59 7.20
N VAL A 135 -12.41 2.93 7.69
CA VAL A 135 -11.32 3.59 8.40
C VAL A 135 -10.48 4.42 7.43
N ALA A 136 -10.17 3.88 6.24
CA ALA A 136 -9.48 4.61 5.19
C ALA A 136 -10.25 5.90 4.80
N PHE A 137 -11.56 5.82 4.62
CA PHE A 137 -12.39 6.99 4.34
C PHE A 137 -12.45 7.98 5.51
N LYS A 138 -12.40 7.54 6.76
CA LYS A 138 -12.29 8.45 7.92
C LYS A 138 -10.99 9.25 7.91
N TYR A 139 -9.87 8.63 7.53
CA TYR A 139 -8.61 9.36 7.33
C TYR A 139 -8.71 10.31 6.14
N ALA A 140 -9.25 9.87 5.01
CA ALA A 140 -9.45 10.71 3.83
C ALA A 140 -10.30 11.95 4.14
N LYS A 141 -11.31 11.83 4.99
CA LYS A 141 -12.14 12.95 5.44
C LYS A 141 -11.33 14.06 6.10
N LYS A 142 -10.24 13.76 6.78
CA LYS A 142 -9.33 14.77 7.34
C LYS A 142 -8.69 15.63 6.25
N ALA A 143 -8.43 15.05 5.08
CA ALA A 143 -7.79 15.73 3.96
C ALA A 143 -8.76 16.51 3.06
N ILE A 144 -9.93 15.95 2.77
CA ILE A 144 -10.85 16.48 1.75
C ILE A 144 -12.26 16.83 2.29
N GLY A 145 -12.47 16.73 3.60
CA GLY A 145 -13.71 17.11 4.23
C GLY A 145 -14.89 16.19 3.88
N ASP A 146 -16.06 16.76 3.67
CA ASP A 146 -17.30 16.00 3.48
C ASP A 146 -17.40 15.28 2.11
N ASP A 147 -16.47 15.56 1.18
CA ASP A 147 -16.37 14.81 -0.08
C ASP A 147 -15.67 13.45 0.07
N ALA A 148 -15.37 13.04 1.31
CA ALA A 148 -14.63 11.80 1.59
C ALA A 148 -15.36 10.51 1.15
N ASP A 149 -16.70 10.54 1.06
CA ASP A 149 -17.50 9.42 0.57
C ASP A 149 -17.22 9.08 -0.90
N LYS A 150 -16.57 10.01 -1.62
CA LYS A 150 -16.15 9.88 -3.02
C LYS A 150 -14.63 9.91 -3.14
N ALA A 151 -13.95 9.61 -2.07
CA ALA A 151 -12.50 9.68 -2.05
C ALA A 151 -11.87 8.58 -2.90
N MET A 152 -10.82 8.98 -3.59
CA MET A 152 -9.89 8.09 -4.26
C MET A 152 -8.70 7.91 -3.31
N VAL A 153 -8.63 6.76 -2.66
CA VAL A 153 -7.68 6.49 -1.57
C VAL A 153 -6.65 5.46 -2.00
N VAL A 154 -5.39 5.73 -1.68
CA VAL A 154 -4.28 4.80 -1.85
C VAL A 154 -3.63 4.56 -0.50
N VAL A 155 -3.69 3.33 -0.04
CA VAL A 155 -3.04 2.87 1.20
C VAL A 155 -1.72 2.19 0.83
N VAL A 156 -0.62 2.75 1.29
CA VAL A 156 0.74 2.21 1.07
C VAL A 156 1.19 1.52 2.35
N TYR A 157 1.48 0.23 2.26
CA TYR A 157 2.00 -0.50 3.41
C TYR A 157 3.51 -0.30 3.59
N ASN A 158 3.94 -0.15 4.82
CA ASN A 158 5.36 -0.18 5.20
C ASN A 158 5.85 -1.64 5.28
N ALA A 159 5.76 -2.34 4.13
CA ALA A 159 6.07 -3.76 4.03
C ALA A 159 6.49 -4.10 2.60
N THR A 160 7.22 -5.18 2.43
CA THR A 160 7.62 -5.65 1.11
C THR A 160 6.51 -6.46 0.44
N ALA A 161 6.46 -6.44 -0.89
CA ALA A 161 5.48 -7.19 -1.69
C ALA A 161 5.47 -8.72 -1.40
N ALA A 162 6.52 -9.25 -0.80
CA ALA A 162 6.60 -10.66 -0.41
C ALA A 162 5.71 -11.02 0.79
N THR A 163 5.20 -10.05 1.52
CA THR A 163 4.52 -10.25 2.80
C THR A 163 3.01 -10.05 2.76
N GLY A 164 2.46 -9.59 1.65
CA GLY A 164 1.03 -9.31 1.56
C GLY A 164 0.47 -9.33 0.15
N ARG A 165 -0.80 -8.99 0.03
CA ARG A 165 -1.54 -8.89 -1.23
C ARG A 165 -1.94 -7.44 -1.48
N SER A 166 -1.80 -6.99 -2.72
CA SER A 166 -2.39 -5.72 -3.16
C SER A 166 -3.73 -5.99 -3.80
N TYR A 167 -4.67 -5.08 -3.61
CA TYR A 167 -6.01 -5.16 -4.19
C TYR A 167 -6.73 -3.81 -4.10
N THR A 168 -7.83 -3.66 -4.83
CA THR A 168 -8.64 -2.44 -4.83
C THR A 168 -10.11 -2.74 -4.56
N SER A 169 -10.65 -2.09 -3.54
CA SER A 169 -12.10 -2.01 -3.31
C SER A 169 -12.68 -0.86 -4.13
N MET A 170 -13.59 -1.17 -5.05
CA MET A 170 -14.22 -0.20 -5.94
C MET A 170 -15.69 -0.01 -5.61
N TYR A 171 -16.18 1.21 -5.68
CA TYR A 171 -17.56 1.58 -5.38
C TYR A 171 -18.25 2.18 -6.61
N GLY A 172 -19.56 2.00 -6.69
CA GLY A 172 -20.35 2.40 -7.86
C GLY A 172 -20.46 3.90 -8.10
N ASP A 173 -20.04 4.72 -7.14
CA ASP A 173 -19.99 6.19 -7.23
C ASP A 173 -18.63 6.72 -7.73
N GLY A 174 -17.68 5.83 -7.99
CA GLY A 174 -16.33 6.16 -8.45
C GLY A 174 -15.30 6.33 -7.33
N SER A 175 -15.69 6.15 -6.06
CA SER A 175 -14.73 6.06 -4.97
C SER A 175 -14.03 4.70 -4.95
N PHE A 176 -12.84 4.66 -4.37
CA PHE A 176 -12.10 3.41 -4.21
C PHE A 176 -11.10 3.50 -3.06
N VAL A 177 -10.68 2.34 -2.56
CA VAL A 177 -9.52 2.19 -1.69
C VAL A 177 -8.60 1.15 -2.32
N ALA A 178 -7.42 1.59 -2.76
CA ALA A 178 -6.38 0.72 -3.28
C ALA A 178 -5.34 0.42 -2.21
N TYR A 179 -5.17 -0.82 -1.86
CA TYR A 179 -4.17 -1.31 -0.90
C TYR A 179 -2.93 -1.78 -1.65
N CYS A 180 -1.81 -1.09 -1.44
CA CYS A 180 -0.61 -1.28 -2.23
C CYS A 180 0.58 -1.66 -1.34
N MET A 181 1.15 -2.83 -1.58
CA MET A 181 2.36 -3.27 -0.90
C MET A 181 3.58 -2.49 -1.42
N ASP A 182 4.36 -1.93 -0.49
CA ASP A 182 5.67 -1.30 -0.73
C ASP A 182 5.69 -0.15 -1.75
N GLY A 183 4.54 0.37 -2.17
CA GLY A 183 4.49 1.48 -3.13
C GLY A 183 5.20 1.21 -4.46
N VAL A 184 5.40 -0.05 -4.83
CA VAL A 184 6.05 -0.43 -6.10
C VAL A 184 5.22 0.04 -7.27
N SER A 185 5.85 0.73 -8.20
CA SER A 185 5.20 1.45 -9.31
C SER A 185 4.19 0.63 -10.11
N THR A 186 4.53 -0.60 -10.46
CA THR A 186 3.67 -1.47 -11.26
C THR A 186 2.40 -1.85 -10.52
N VAL A 187 2.52 -2.23 -9.24
CA VAL A 187 1.39 -2.62 -8.39
C VAL A 187 0.51 -1.41 -8.08
N LEU A 188 1.11 -0.27 -7.72
CA LEU A 188 0.36 0.95 -7.42
C LEU A 188 -0.43 1.44 -8.63
N ASN A 189 0.17 1.41 -9.82
CA ASN A 189 -0.53 1.79 -11.04
C ASN A 189 -1.59 0.77 -11.46
N HIS A 190 -1.37 -0.52 -11.22
CA HIS A 190 -2.35 -1.57 -11.46
C HIS A 190 -3.58 -1.36 -10.57
N GLU A 191 -3.37 -1.22 -9.26
CA GLU A 191 -4.46 -1.09 -8.29
C GLU A 191 -5.17 0.27 -8.37
N ALA A 192 -4.44 1.36 -8.11
CA ALA A 192 -5.05 2.68 -8.05
C ALA A 192 -5.38 3.24 -9.43
N GLY A 193 -4.50 3.06 -10.41
CA GLY A 193 -4.69 3.56 -11.76
C GLY A 193 -5.60 2.67 -12.60
N GLY A 194 -5.35 1.37 -12.61
CA GLY A 194 -6.10 0.39 -13.41
C GLY A 194 -7.49 0.14 -12.85
N HIS A 195 -7.56 -0.46 -11.66
CA HIS A 195 -8.85 -0.77 -11.05
C HIS A 195 -9.55 0.47 -10.53
N GLY A 196 -8.88 1.27 -9.70
CA GLY A 196 -9.51 2.40 -9.03
C GLY A 196 -10.00 3.48 -10.00
N LEU A 197 -9.11 4.12 -10.75
CA LEU A 197 -9.46 5.26 -11.61
C LEU A 197 -10.03 4.87 -12.96
N ALA A 198 -9.49 3.84 -13.60
CA ALA A 198 -9.89 3.45 -14.96
C ALA A 198 -10.95 2.34 -14.98
N PHE A 199 -11.33 1.76 -13.85
CA PHE A 199 -12.31 0.68 -13.73
C PHE A 199 -12.01 -0.52 -14.65
N LEU A 200 -10.74 -0.84 -14.81
CA LEU A 200 -10.29 -1.98 -15.60
C LEU A 200 -10.41 -3.26 -14.77
N ALA A 201 -10.77 -4.35 -15.44
CA ALA A 201 -10.66 -5.69 -14.86
C ALA A 201 -9.20 -6.16 -14.94
N ASP A 202 -8.86 -7.17 -14.12
CA ASP A 202 -7.58 -7.87 -14.24
C ASP A 202 -7.40 -8.44 -15.66
N GLU A 203 -6.15 -8.42 -16.09
CA GLU A 203 -5.73 -9.04 -17.35
C GLU A 203 -5.60 -10.57 -17.27
N TYR A 204 -5.86 -11.15 -16.12
CA TYR A 204 -5.84 -12.59 -15.87
C TYR A 204 -7.16 -13.07 -15.26
N VAL A 205 -7.41 -14.36 -15.38
CA VAL A 205 -8.58 -15.01 -14.76
C VAL A 205 -8.06 -15.90 -13.63
N GLU A 206 -8.54 -15.65 -12.42
CA GLU A 206 -8.21 -16.54 -11.30
C GLU A 206 -8.86 -17.92 -11.49
N PRO A 207 -8.15 -19.02 -11.16
CA PRO A 207 -8.72 -20.37 -11.22
C PRO A 207 -10.02 -20.44 -10.42
N GLY A 208 -11.10 -20.90 -11.04
CA GLY A 208 -12.43 -20.97 -10.46
C GLY A 208 -13.36 -19.80 -10.81
N ASN A 209 -12.85 -18.74 -11.43
CA ASN A 209 -13.63 -17.58 -11.88
C ASN A 209 -13.83 -17.53 -13.41
N GLU A 210 -13.69 -18.67 -14.10
CA GLU A 210 -13.80 -18.75 -15.56
C GLU A 210 -15.19 -18.36 -16.11
N GLN A 211 -16.17 -18.13 -15.24
CA GLN A 211 -17.53 -17.70 -15.59
C GLN A 211 -17.88 -16.32 -15.02
N MET A 212 -16.95 -15.38 -14.99
CA MET A 212 -17.33 -14.00 -14.66
C MET A 212 -18.34 -13.48 -15.68
N THR A 213 -19.60 -13.39 -15.24
CA THR A 213 -20.64 -12.68 -15.98
C THR A 213 -20.36 -11.19 -15.82
N LEU A 214 -19.69 -10.61 -16.80
CA LEU A 214 -19.50 -9.17 -16.83
C LEU A 214 -20.84 -8.47 -16.92
N PRO A 215 -21.03 -7.33 -16.23
CA PRO A 215 -22.23 -6.52 -16.41
C PRO A 215 -22.44 -6.20 -17.88
N ASN A 216 -23.69 -6.22 -18.35
CA ASN A 216 -24.08 -6.07 -19.76
C ASN A 216 -23.57 -4.81 -20.48
N ASN A 217 -22.99 -3.87 -19.78
CA ASN A 217 -22.42 -2.62 -20.28
C ASN A 217 -20.91 -2.70 -20.56
N TYR A 218 -20.24 -3.79 -20.20
CA TYR A 218 -18.86 -4.01 -20.56
C TYR A 218 -18.76 -4.75 -21.89
N LYS A 219 -18.33 -4.06 -22.93
CA LYS A 219 -17.87 -4.69 -24.15
C LYS A 219 -16.39 -4.99 -23.99
N ILE A 220 -16.05 -6.18 -23.54
CA ILE A 220 -14.70 -6.69 -23.69
C ILE A 220 -14.58 -7.21 -25.13
N THR A 221 -13.76 -6.52 -25.91
CA THR A 221 -13.27 -7.12 -27.15
C THR A 221 -12.14 -8.07 -26.74
N VAL A 222 -12.47 -9.33 -26.53
CA VAL A 222 -11.46 -10.36 -26.35
C VAL A 222 -10.73 -10.50 -27.66
N ASP A 223 -9.53 -9.97 -27.73
CA ASP A 223 -8.59 -10.36 -28.78
C ASP A 223 -8.13 -11.77 -28.45
N THR A 224 -8.59 -12.74 -29.22
CA THR A 224 -8.23 -14.15 -29.04
C THR A 224 -6.76 -14.44 -29.30
N HIS A 225 -5.99 -13.48 -29.83
CA HIS A 225 -4.54 -13.59 -30.03
C HIS A 225 -3.74 -13.03 -28.86
N HIS A 226 -4.33 -12.12 -28.10
CA HIS A 226 -3.74 -11.62 -26.86
C HIS A 226 -4.71 -12.01 -25.75
N LYS A 227 -4.33 -12.99 -24.96
CA LYS A 227 -5.14 -13.48 -23.82
C LYS A 227 -5.56 -12.38 -22.85
N TYR A 228 -5.06 -11.19 -23.03
CA TYR A 228 -5.23 -10.04 -22.16
C TYR A 228 -5.33 -8.82 -23.07
N GLY A 229 -6.48 -8.19 -23.10
CA GLY A 229 -6.69 -7.00 -23.90
C GLY A 229 -5.59 -5.97 -23.64
N ARG A 230 -4.73 -5.80 -24.60
CA ARG A 230 -3.78 -4.70 -24.67
C ARG A 230 -4.26 -3.71 -25.69
#